data_f725d9ba7f41fc098e6acf430e7b6e65
#
_entry.id   f725d9ba7f41fc098e6acf430e7b6e65
#
_cell.length_a   1.000
_cell.length_b   1.000
_cell.length_c   1.000
_cell.angle_alpha   90.00
_cell.angle_beta   90.00
_cell.angle_gamma   90.00
#
_symmetry.space_group_name_H-M   'P 1'
#
loop_
_entity.id
_entity.type
_entity.pdbx_description
1 polymer ?
#
loop_
_entity_poly.entity_id
_entity_poly.type
_entity_poly.pdbx_seq_one_letter_code
_entity_poly.pdbx_strand_id
1 'polypeptide(L)'
;TTSIGKLAHTFQAQGASVLLAAADTFRAAAREQLMEWGARNNVTVVAQEGGDPAAVAFDAVNAGRARQASVVMVDTAGRLPTQLHLMEELKKIKRVVGKADGSAPHEILLVVDGNTGQNAISQIKAFDAALGLTGLIVTKLDGTAKGGTLAALAAGSQGVKPVPVYWIGVGEGMNDLQPFVAREFATALLGD
;
A
#
# COMPACT_ATOMS: atom_id res chain seq x y z
N THR A 1 -1.89 -2.34 -6.47
CA THR A 1 -3.21 -3.03 -6.54
C THR A 1 -3.12 -4.48 -6.06
N THR A 2 -2.16 -5.30 -6.54
CA THR A 2 -2.00 -6.71 -6.11
C THR A 2 -1.77 -6.83 -4.59
N SER A 3 -0.93 -6.00 -4.01
CA SER A 3 -0.64 -6.03 -2.58
C SER A 3 -1.88 -5.72 -1.73
N ILE A 4 -2.72 -4.78 -2.17
CA ILE A 4 -3.95 -4.43 -1.45
C ILE A 4 -4.97 -5.58 -1.50
N GLY A 5 -5.04 -6.30 -2.63
CA GLY A 5 -5.89 -7.49 -2.75
C GLY A 5 -5.46 -8.62 -1.81
N LYS A 6 -4.15 -8.86 -1.68
CA LYS A 6 -3.58 -9.82 -0.73
C LYS A 6 -3.79 -9.41 0.72
N LEU A 7 -3.65 -8.12 1.05
CA LEU A 7 -3.96 -7.60 2.39
C LEU A 7 -5.43 -7.78 2.74
N ALA A 8 -6.34 -7.49 1.80
CA ALA A 8 -7.76 -7.69 2.00
C ALA A 8 -8.08 -9.15 2.35
N HIS A 9 -7.48 -10.08 1.63
CA HIS A 9 -7.59 -11.51 1.93
C HIS A 9 -7.10 -11.85 3.33
N THR A 10 -5.93 -11.37 3.71
CA THR A 10 -5.34 -11.64 5.02
C THR A 10 -6.20 -11.09 6.16
N PHE A 11 -6.68 -9.85 6.05
CA PHE A 11 -7.53 -9.26 7.08
C PHE A 11 -8.88 -9.97 7.20
N GLN A 12 -9.49 -10.39 6.08
CA GLN A 12 -10.72 -11.17 6.13
C GLN A 12 -10.52 -12.54 6.78
N ALA A 13 -9.40 -13.21 6.49
CA ALA A 13 -9.06 -14.48 7.13
C ALA A 13 -8.93 -14.34 8.67
N GLN A 14 -8.62 -13.13 9.14
CA GLN A 14 -8.58 -12.77 10.57
C GLN A 14 -9.95 -12.30 11.12
N GLY A 15 -11.00 -12.33 10.31
CA GLY A 15 -12.36 -11.95 10.70
C GLY A 15 -12.68 -10.45 10.56
N ALA A 16 -11.80 -9.64 9.94
CA ALA A 16 -12.06 -8.24 9.71
C ALA A 16 -13.03 -8.02 8.54
N SER A 17 -13.95 -7.07 8.70
CA SER A 17 -14.76 -6.56 7.60
C SER A 17 -13.97 -5.51 6.83
N VAL A 18 -13.77 -5.74 5.52
CA VAL A 18 -12.91 -4.92 4.66
C VAL A 18 -13.73 -4.22 3.59
N LEU A 19 -13.39 -2.96 3.28
CA LEU A 19 -13.88 -2.21 2.14
C LEU A 19 -12.69 -1.65 1.36
N LEU A 20 -12.75 -1.72 0.03
CA LEU A 20 -11.71 -1.23 -0.87
C LEU A 20 -12.19 0.01 -1.62
N ALA A 21 -11.28 0.93 -1.92
CA ALA A 21 -11.51 2.09 -2.78
C ALA A 21 -10.57 2.08 -3.97
N ALA A 22 -11.11 2.13 -5.19
CA ALA A 22 -10.35 2.21 -6.43
C ALA A 22 -10.03 3.68 -6.77
N ALA A 23 -9.07 4.28 -6.05
CA ALA A 23 -8.67 5.67 -6.25
C ALA A 23 -7.52 5.84 -7.26
N ASP A 24 -7.05 4.78 -7.93
CA ASP A 24 -6.25 4.90 -9.15
C ASP A 24 -7.19 5.03 -10.36
N THR A 25 -7.79 6.19 -10.48
CA THR A 25 -8.78 6.47 -11.55
C THR A 25 -8.14 6.77 -12.91
N PHE A 26 -6.82 6.95 -12.95
CA PHE A 26 -6.07 7.22 -14.17
C PHE A 26 -5.82 5.97 -15.02
N ARG A 27 -5.87 4.78 -14.40
CA ARG A 27 -5.64 3.50 -15.06
C ARG A 27 -6.87 2.61 -14.96
N ALA A 28 -7.59 2.47 -16.08
CA ALA A 28 -8.76 1.59 -16.15
C ALA A 28 -8.43 0.15 -15.67
N ALA A 29 -7.29 -0.38 -16.11
CA ALA A 29 -6.84 -1.72 -15.72
C ALA A 29 -6.59 -1.87 -14.20
N ALA A 30 -6.16 -0.82 -13.50
CA ALA A 30 -5.98 -0.88 -12.04
C ALA A 30 -7.33 -0.97 -11.33
N ARG A 31 -8.32 -0.21 -11.78
CA ARG A 31 -9.70 -0.29 -11.28
C ARG A 31 -10.29 -1.69 -11.49
N GLU A 32 -10.20 -2.21 -12.71
CA GLU A 32 -10.70 -3.54 -13.05
C GLU A 32 -10.02 -4.62 -12.22
N GLN A 33 -8.71 -4.55 -12.07
CA GLN A 33 -7.94 -5.47 -11.23
C GLN A 33 -8.39 -5.42 -9.76
N LEU A 34 -8.63 -4.22 -9.20
CA LEU A 34 -9.10 -4.11 -7.82
C LEU A 34 -10.52 -4.67 -7.66
N MET A 35 -11.39 -4.46 -8.64
CA MET A 35 -12.73 -5.04 -8.65
C MET A 35 -12.68 -6.57 -8.70
N GLU A 36 -11.76 -7.15 -9.49
CA GLU A 36 -11.54 -8.60 -9.53
C GLU A 36 -11.06 -9.14 -8.16
N TRP A 37 -10.12 -8.43 -7.51
CA TRP A 37 -9.71 -8.76 -6.14
C TRP A 37 -10.87 -8.67 -5.15
N GLY A 38 -11.72 -7.65 -5.28
CA GLY A 38 -12.93 -7.52 -4.47
C GLY A 38 -13.88 -8.70 -4.66
N ALA A 39 -14.14 -9.09 -5.90
CA ALA A 39 -14.99 -10.23 -6.22
C ALA A 39 -14.44 -11.55 -5.67
N ARG A 40 -13.12 -11.80 -5.85
CA ARG A 40 -12.46 -13.02 -5.35
C ARG A 40 -12.51 -13.14 -3.82
N ASN A 41 -12.41 -12.02 -3.12
CA ASN A 41 -12.41 -11.98 -1.66
C ASN A 41 -13.80 -11.71 -1.07
N ASN A 42 -14.83 -11.55 -1.89
CA ASN A 42 -16.16 -11.11 -1.45
C ASN A 42 -16.11 -9.78 -0.65
N VAL A 43 -15.33 -8.82 -1.13
CA VAL A 43 -15.12 -7.49 -0.54
C VAL A 43 -15.79 -6.43 -1.40
N THR A 44 -16.51 -5.51 -0.78
CA THR A 44 -17.07 -4.35 -1.49
C THR A 44 -15.94 -3.43 -1.97
N VAL A 45 -16.01 -3.03 -3.25
CA VAL A 45 -15.13 -2.04 -3.85
C VAL A 45 -15.94 -0.79 -4.21
N VAL A 46 -15.53 0.36 -3.69
CA VAL A 46 -16.02 1.68 -4.12
C VAL A 46 -15.18 2.12 -5.30
N ALA A 47 -15.81 2.32 -6.45
CA ALA A 47 -15.16 2.70 -7.69
C ALA A 47 -16.03 3.68 -8.47
N GLN A 48 -15.41 4.59 -9.20
CA GLN A 48 -16.07 5.56 -10.07
C GLN A 48 -15.30 5.62 -11.40
N GLU A 49 -16.01 5.56 -12.51
CA GLU A 49 -15.39 5.69 -13.82
C GLU A 49 -15.03 7.15 -14.10
N GLY A 50 -13.77 7.43 -14.42
CA GLY A 50 -13.30 8.79 -14.70
C GLY A 50 -13.46 9.75 -13.52
N GLY A 51 -13.70 9.24 -12.30
CA GLY A 51 -13.93 10.05 -11.12
C GLY A 51 -12.64 10.69 -10.55
N ASP A 52 -12.82 11.71 -9.72
CA ASP A 52 -11.74 12.29 -8.91
C ASP A 52 -11.26 11.26 -7.87
N PRO A 53 -9.98 10.88 -7.86
CA PRO A 53 -9.42 9.95 -6.87
C PRO A 53 -9.77 10.31 -5.42
N ALA A 54 -9.74 11.61 -5.12
CA ALA A 54 -10.05 12.10 -3.77
C ALA A 54 -11.53 11.93 -3.42
N ALA A 55 -12.46 12.08 -4.39
CA ALA A 55 -13.88 11.83 -4.17
C ALA A 55 -14.14 10.34 -3.90
N VAL A 56 -13.53 9.45 -4.67
CA VAL A 56 -13.63 7.99 -4.47
C VAL A 56 -13.14 7.60 -3.07
N ALA A 57 -12.01 8.15 -2.63
CA ALA A 57 -11.46 7.90 -1.30
C ALA A 57 -12.39 8.42 -0.18
N PHE A 58 -12.94 9.62 -0.34
CA PHE A 58 -13.88 10.22 0.59
C PHE A 58 -15.15 9.37 0.74
N ASP A 59 -15.74 8.96 -0.38
CA ASP A 59 -16.95 8.15 -0.43
C ASP A 59 -16.72 6.77 0.21
N ALA A 60 -15.55 6.18 -0.04
CA ALA A 60 -15.19 4.89 0.55
C ALA A 60 -15.07 4.95 2.08
N VAL A 61 -14.46 6.01 2.63
CA VAL A 61 -14.36 6.19 4.08
C VAL A 61 -15.75 6.36 4.71
N ASN A 62 -16.62 7.18 4.10
CA ASN A 62 -17.99 7.36 4.56
C ASN A 62 -18.81 6.05 4.45
N ALA A 63 -18.68 5.31 3.35
CA ALA A 63 -19.32 4.02 3.18
C ALA A 63 -18.81 2.98 4.20
N GLY A 64 -17.51 2.97 4.48
CA GLY A 64 -16.92 2.11 5.49
C GLY A 64 -17.46 2.39 6.89
N ARG A 65 -17.55 3.66 7.27
CA ARG A 65 -18.15 4.08 8.55
C ARG A 65 -19.62 3.68 8.65
N ALA A 66 -20.41 3.95 7.61
CA ALA A 66 -21.83 3.60 7.59
C ALA A 66 -22.08 2.09 7.69
N ARG A 67 -21.17 1.28 7.16
CA ARG A 67 -21.23 -0.19 7.19
C ARG A 67 -20.48 -0.80 8.38
N GLN A 68 -19.88 0.01 9.23
CA GLN A 68 -19.05 -0.45 10.35
C GLN A 68 -17.91 -1.38 9.89
N ALA A 69 -17.31 -1.07 8.75
CA ALA A 69 -16.15 -1.81 8.26
C ALA A 69 -14.97 -1.65 9.22
N SER A 70 -14.30 -2.75 9.53
CA SER A 70 -13.11 -2.74 10.41
C SER A 70 -11.93 -2.06 9.73
N VAL A 71 -11.82 -2.21 8.39
CA VAL A 71 -10.72 -1.69 7.59
C VAL A 71 -11.25 -1.12 6.28
N VAL A 72 -10.82 0.10 5.94
CA VAL A 72 -10.99 0.70 4.61
C VAL A 72 -9.61 0.89 4.01
N MET A 73 -9.37 0.32 2.82
CA MET A 73 -8.11 0.46 2.10
C MET A 73 -8.32 1.22 0.80
N VAL A 74 -7.50 2.25 0.58
CA VAL A 74 -7.55 3.11 -0.60
C VAL A 74 -6.38 2.79 -1.52
N ASP A 75 -6.67 2.20 -2.68
CA ASP A 75 -5.69 1.95 -3.75
C ASP A 75 -5.51 3.23 -4.57
N THR A 76 -4.31 3.78 -4.56
CA THR A 76 -3.97 5.04 -5.22
C THR A 76 -3.02 4.84 -6.39
N ALA A 77 -2.98 5.79 -7.30
CA ALA A 77 -1.97 5.81 -8.35
C ALA A 77 -0.55 5.77 -7.74
N GLY A 78 0.31 4.93 -8.31
CA GLY A 78 1.74 4.90 -8.00
C GLY A 78 2.59 5.66 -9.00
N ARG A 79 2.00 6.08 -10.14
CA ARG A 79 2.65 6.83 -11.21
C ARG A 79 1.64 7.75 -11.90
N LEU A 80 2.03 8.98 -12.14
CA LEU A 80 1.37 9.95 -13.02
C LEU A 80 2.42 10.53 -13.99
N PRO A 81 2.02 11.31 -15.01
CA PRO A 81 2.96 11.89 -15.98
C PRO A 81 4.12 12.64 -15.37
N THR A 82 3.92 13.28 -14.22
CA THR A 82 5.00 13.91 -13.44
C THR A 82 4.90 13.49 -11.98
N GLN A 83 6.07 13.44 -11.30
CA GLN A 83 6.13 13.17 -9.86
C GLN A 83 5.41 14.26 -9.06
N LEU A 84 5.47 15.50 -9.50
CA LEU A 84 4.78 16.62 -8.86
C LEU A 84 3.27 16.39 -8.84
N HIS A 85 2.66 16.06 -9.97
CA HIS A 85 1.22 15.77 -10.07
C HIS A 85 0.82 14.60 -9.17
N LEU A 86 1.63 13.54 -9.13
CA LEU A 86 1.39 12.39 -8.25
C LEU A 86 1.36 12.82 -6.78
N MET A 87 2.36 13.59 -6.33
CA MET A 87 2.44 14.01 -4.93
C MET A 87 1.29 14.95 -4.54
N GLU A 88 0.89 15.87 -5.42
CA GLU A 88 -0.25 16.76 -5.17
C GLU A 88 -1.57 15.97 -5.08
N GLU A 89 -1.78 15.00 -5.96
CA GLU A 89 -2.96 14.13 -5.91
C GLU A 89 -3.02 13.31 -4.62
N LEU A 90 -1.91 12.70 -4.22
CA LEU A 90 -1.84 11.92 -2.98
C LEU A 90 -2.05 12.79 -1.72
N LYS A 91 -1.50 14.00 -1.69
CA LYS A 91 -1.76 14.97 -0.62
C LYS A 91 -3.25 15.36 -0.57
N LYS A 92 -3.90 15.53 -1.73
CA LYS A 92 -5.32 15.81 -1.82
C LYS A 92 -6.16 14.65 -1.26
N ILE A 93 -5.84 13.40 -1.63
CA ILE A 93 -6.48 12.19 -1.10
C ILE A 93 -6.33 12.16 0.43
N LYS A 94 -5.11 12.29 0.95
CA LYS A 94 -4.84 12.32 2.39
C LYS A 94 -5.70 13.35 3.13
N ARG A 95 -5.79 14.56 2.58
CA ARG A 95 -6.57 15.65 3.17
C ARG A 95 -8.07 15.35 3.21
N VAL A 96 -8.64 14.79 2.13
CA VAL A 96 -10.08 14.51 2.08
C VAL A 96 -10.47 13.29 2.90
N VAL A 97 -9.60 12.28 3.02
CA VAL A 97 -9.75 11.16 3.93
C VAL A 97 -9.84 11.67 5.38
N GLY A 98 -8.96 12.61 5.77
CA GLY A 98 -9.01 13.27 7.07
C GLY A 98 -10.25 14.13 7.30
N LYS A 99 -10.94 14.60 6.23
CA LYS A 99 -12.24 15.28 6.35
C LYS A 99 -13.39 14.31 6.56
N ALA A 100 -13.32 13.13 5.96
CA ALA A 100 -14.34 12.07 6.13
C ALA A 100 -14.27 11.44 7.53
N ASP A 101 -13.06 11.30 8.07
CA ASP A 101 -12.78 10.85 9.43
C ASP A 101 -11.57 11.60 9.99
N GLY A 102 -11.77 12.40 11.02
CA GLY A 102 -10.73 13.26 11.61
C GLY A 102 -9.52 12.51 12.18
N SER A 103 -9.64 11.19 12.42
CA SER A 103 -8.53 10.34 12.84
C SER A 103 -7.77 9.68 11.68
N ALA A 104 -8.35 9.68 10.48
CA ALA A 104 -7.78 9.05 9.29
C ALA A 104 -6.88 10.03 8.47
N PRO A 105 -5.97 9.50 7.65
CA PRO A 105 -5.61 8.09 7.53
C PRO A 105 -4.79 7.60 8.73
N HIS A 106 -5.10 6.41 9.25
CA HIS A 106 -4.36 5.81 10.36
C HIS A 106 -3.00 5.29 9.90
N GLU A 107 -2.94 4.77 8.67
CA GLU A 107 -1.72 4.26 8.05
C GLU A 107 -1.56 4.80 6.63
N ILE A 108 -0.33 5.14 6.27
CA ILE A 108 0.08 5.50 4.91
C ILE A 108 1.22 4.57 4.54
N LEU A 109 0.92 3.56 3.72
CA LEU A 109 1.86 2.52 3.34
C LEU A 109 2.37 2.74 1.92
N LEU A 110 3.69 2.69 1.74
CA LEU A 110 4.30 2.67 0.42
C LEU A 110 4.66 1.24 0.03
N VAL A 111 4.22 0.83 -1.15
CA VAL A 111 4.61 -0.45 -1.76
C VAL A 111 5.84 -0.22 -2.62
N VAL A 112 6.93 -0.90 -2.29
CA VAL A 112 8.20 -0.84 -3.03
C VAL A 112 8.58 -2.21 -3.58
N ASP A 113 9.21 -2.21 -4.74
CA ASP A 113 9.76 -3.42 -5.36
C ASP A 113 11.16 -3.69 -4.78
N GLY A 114 11.34 -4.83 -4.13
CA GLY A 114 12.60 -5.24 -3.51
C GLY A 114 13.78 -5.37 -4.47
N ASN A 115 13.53 -5.47 -5.79
CA ASN A 115 14.57 -5.56 -6.80
C ASN A 115 15.12 -4.18 -7.25
N THR A 116 14.53 -3.07 -6.78
CA THR A 116 14.90 -1.73 -7.28
C THR A 116 16.08 -1.07 -6.57
N GLY A 117 16.61 -1.68 -5.50
CA GLY A 117 17.82 -1.21 -4.81
C GLY A 117 17.76 0.26 -4.39
N GLN A 118 18.74 1.08 -4.81
CA GLN A 118 18.82 2.50 -4.47
C GLN A 118 17.63 3.34 -4.94
N ASN A 119 16.94 2.92 -6.00
CA ASN A 119 15.73 3.60 -6.47
C ASN A 119 14.60 3.49 -5.44
N ALA A 120 14.50 2.38 -4.69
CA ALA A 120 13.54 2.24 -3.60
C ALA A 120 13.77 3.29 -2.52
N ILE A 121 15.03 3.54 -2.13
CA ILE A 121 15.38 4.52 -1.11
C ILE A 121 15.00 5.93 -1.54
N SER A 122 15.31 6.31 -2.77
CA SER A 122 14.94 7.61 -3.33
C SER A 122 13.40 7.80 -3.38
N GLN A 123 12.69 6.74 -3.74
CA GLN A 123 11.23 6.72 -3.74
C GLN A 123 10.66 6.91 -2.34
N ILE A 124 11.16 6.16 -1.35
CA ILE A 124 10.72 6.27 0.05
C ILE A 124 10.94 7.70 0.56
N LYS A 125 12.12 8.31 0.31
CA LYS A 125 12.40 9.71 0.69
C LYS A 125 11.36 10.68 0.13
N ALA A 126 11.06 10.59 -1.15
CA ALA A 126 10.13 11.51 -1.81
C ALA A 126 8.70 11.36 -1.28
N PHE A 127 8.24 10.12 -1.10
CA PHE A 127 6.90 9.84 -0.59
C PHE A 127 6.78 10.19 0.90
N ASP A 128 7.79 9.91 1.72
CA ASP A 128 7.78 10.25 3.14
C ASP A 128 7.76 11.77 3.34
N ALA A 129 8.58 12.51 2.61
CA ALA A 129 8.59 13.97 2.65
C ALA A 129 7.24 14.59 2.26
N ALA A 130 6.52 13.98 1.31
CA ALA A 130 5.23 14.47 0.84
C ALA A 130 4.06 14.08 1.74
N LEU A 131 4.07 12.89 2.30
CA LEU A 131 2.89 12.26 2.92
C LEU A 131 3.09 11.89 4.39
N GLY A 132 4.32 11.71 4.86
CA GLY A 132 4.59 11.14 6.18
C GLY A 132 4.21 9.67 6.21
N LEU A 133 5.04 8.81 5.65
CA LEU A 133 4.80 7.37 5.62
C LEU A 133 4.79 6.78 7.03
N THR A 134 3.89 5.82 7.27
CA THR A 134 3.83 5.09 8.53
C THR A 134 4.44 3.68 8.40
N GLY A 135 4.49 3.13 7.19
CA GLY A 135 5.06 1.81 6.96
C GLY A 135 5.35 1.51 5.49
N LEU A 136 6.05 0.42 5.28
CA LEU A 136 6.42 -0.10 3.96
C LEU A 136 5.87 -1.51 3.74
N ILE A 137 5.56 -1.79 2.49
CA ILE A 137 5.34 -3.13 1.97
C ILE A 137 6.44 -3.36 0.94
N VAL A 138 7.31 -4.33 1.17
CA VAL A 138 8.39 -4.67 0.25
C VAL A 138 8.05 -5.96 -0.49
N THR A 139 7.93 -5.87 -1.82
CA THR A 139 7.50 -7.00 -2.67
C THR A 139 8.67 -7.61 -3.44
N LYS A 140 8.44 -8.76 -4.07
CA LYS A 140 9.39 -9.46 -4.94
C LYS A 140 10.68 -9.87 -4.24
N LEU A 141 10.59 -10.32 -3.00
CA LEU A 141 11.72 -10.84 -2.24
C LEU A 141 12.02 -12.32 -2.54
N ASP A 142 11.25 -12.95 -3.39
CA ASP A 142 11.48 -14.29 -3.96
C ASP A 142 12.56 -14.32 -5.07
N GLY A 143 12.98 -13.15 -5.53
CA GLY A 143 14.01 -13.01 -6.55
C GLY A 143 15.45 -13.17 -6.05
N THR A 144 16.43 -13.03 -6.99
CA THR A 144 17.87 -13.19 -6.72
C THR A 144 18.50 -12.09 -5.86
N ALA A 145 17.85 -10.91 -5.79
CA ALA A 145 18.32 -9.76 -5.00
C ALA A 145 17.81 -9.78 -3.54
N LYS A 146 17.52 -10.98 -3.02
CA LYS A 146 16.98 -11.22 -1.67
C LYS A 146 17.67 -10.35 -0.62
N GLY A 147 16.90 -9.50 0.01
CA GLY A 147 17.33 -8.77 1.19
C GLY A 147 18.21 -7.54 0.97
N GLY A 148 18.80 -7.32 -0.21
CA GLY A 148 19.67 -6.16 -0.43
C GLY A 148 18.97 -4.82 -0.20
N THR A 149 17.74 -4.67 -0.68
CA THR A 149 16.92 -3.48 -0.43
C THR A 149 16.56 -3.34 1.05
N LEU A 150 16.17 -4.45 1.72
CA LEU A 150 15.85 -4.43 3.15
C LEU A 150 17.08 -4.14 4.00
N ALA A 151 18.25 -4.75 3.67
CA ALA A 151 19.50 -4.45 4.33
C ALA A 151 19.91 -2.97 4.16
N ALA A 152 19.75 -2.41 2.97
CA ALA A 152 20.01 -1.01 2.70
C ALA A 152 19.05 -0.08 3.47
N LEU A 153 17.79 -0.45 3.61
CA LEU A 153 16.81 0.27 4.43
C LEU A 153 17.16 0.20 5.91
N ALA A 154 17.58 -0.99 6.41
CA ALA A 154 17.97 -1.20 7.80
C ALA A 154 19.28 -0.48 8.15
N ALA A 155 20.26 -0.45 7.23
CA ALA A 155 21.51 0.28 7.41
C ALA A 155 21.34 1.80 7.50
N GLY A 156 20.16 2.30 7.13
CA GLY A 156 19.85 3.72 7.12
C GLY A 156 20.67 4.46 6.06
N SER A 157 20.08 4.90 4.98
CA SER A 157 20.76 5.87 4.12
C SER A 157 20.79 7.21 4.85
N GLN A 158 21.95 7.89 4.84
CA GLN A 158 22.14 9.17 5.51
C GLN A 158 20.98 10.14 5.21
N GLY A 159 20.32 10.64 6.27
CA GLY A 159 19.25 11.61 6.16
C GLY A 159 17.85 11.07 5.87
N VAL A 160 17.61 9.78 5.98
CA VAL A 160 16.24 9.20 5.91
C VAL A 160 15.80 8.81 7.30
N LYS A 161 14.62 9.30 7.71
CA LYS A 161 13.91 8.76 8.87
C LYS A 161 13.60 7.29 8.60
N PRO A 162 13.91 6.36 9.51
CA PRO A 162 13.53 4.96 9.36
C PRO A 162 12.01 4.83 9.23
N VAL A 163 11.53 4.25 8.13
CA VAL A 163 10.13 3.87 7.96
C VAL A 163 10.04 2.36 8.16
N PRO A 164 9.21 1.86 9.11
CA PRO A 164 9.13 0.43 9.41
C PRO A 164 8.59 -0.37 8.24
N VAL A 165 9.10 -1.58 8.05
CA VAL A 165 8.54 -2.55 7.12
C VAL A 165 7.47 -3.35 7.86
N TYR A 166 6.24 -3.36 7.34
CA TYR A 166 5.13 -4.09 7.92
C TYR A 166 4.90 -5.44 7.25
N TRP A 167 5.05 -5.47 5.92
CA TRP A 167 4.74 -6.63 5.10
C TRP A 167 5.81 -6.89 4.06
N ILE A 168 5.99 -8.16 3.74
CA ILE A 168 6.88 -8.62 2.67
C ILE A 168 6.14 -9.53 1.70
N GLY A 169 6.39 -9.33 0.41
CA GLY A 169 5.90 -10.17 -0.67
C GLY A 169 6.99 -11.15 -1.10
N VAL A 170 6.71 -12.43 -0.95
CA VAL A 170 7.66 -13.54 -1.18
C VAL A 170 7.24 -14.47 -2.32
N GLY A 171 6.26 -14.05 -3.12
CA GLY A 171 5.75 -14.81 -4.26
C GLY A 171 4.47 -14.21 -4.85
N GLU A 172 3.92 -14.92 -5.84
CA GLU A 172 2.73 -14.49 -6.59
C GLU A 172 1.40 -14.97 -5.98
N GLY A 173 1.43 -15.99 -5.12
CA GLY A 173 0.25 -16.57 -4.48
C GLY A 173 -0.48 -15.60 -3.55
N MET A 174 -1.74 -15.89 -3.29
CA MET A 174 -2.61 -15.05 -2.45
C MET A 174 -2.09 -14.90 -1.02
N ASN A 175 -1.44 -15.93 -0.50
CA ASN A 175 -0.87 -15.96 0.85
C ASN A 175 0.62 -15.54 0.90
N ASP A 176 1.19 -15.10 -0.24
CA ASP A 176 2.60 -14.73 -0.34
C ASP A 176 2.88 -13.27 0.06
N LEU A 177 1.94 -12.61 0.71
CA LEU A 177 2.16 -11.37 1.45
C LEU A 177 2.09 -11.67 2.94
N GLN A 178 3.24 -11.55 3.62
CA GLN A 178 3.41 -11.98 5.00
C GLN A 178 3.80 -10.79 5.89
N PRO A 179 3.44 -10.78 7.18
CA PRO A 179 3.98 -9.82 8.13
C PRO A 179 5.50 -9.90 8.17
N PHE A 180 6.17 -8.75 8.25
CA PHE A 180 7.62 -8.71 8.36
C PHE A 180 8.06 -8.94 9.79
N VAL A 181 8.85 -9.98 10.02
CA VAL A 181 9.53 -10.26 11.28
C VAL A 181 11.04 -10.22 11.04
N ALA A 182 11.69 -9.15 11.52
CA ALA A 182 13.10 -8.86 11.21
C ALA A 182 14.04 -10.02 11.57
N ARG A 183 13.82 -10.69 12.70
CA ARG A 183 14.63 -11.83 13.15
C ARG A 183 14.51 -13.01 12.20
N GLU A 184 13.29 -13.42 11.86
CA GLU A 184 13.04 -14.53 10.94
C GLU A 184 13.64 -14.25 9.56
N PHE A 185 13.49 -13.01 9.09
CA PHE A 185 14.06 -12.58 7.82
C PHE A 185 15.60 -12.65 7.84
N ALA A 186 16.25 -12.15 8.90
CA ALA A 186 17.70 -12.19 9.05
C ALA A 186 18.22 -13.65 9.10
N THR A 187 17.57 -14.53 9.86
CA THR A 187 17.91 -15.97 9.91
C THR A 187 17.78 -16.60 8.52
N ALA A 188 16.68 -16.35 7.81
CA ALA A 188 16.48 -16.90 6.47
C ALA A 188 17.49 -16.37 5.43
N LEU A 189 18.03 -15.16 5.63
CA LEU A 189 19.01 -14.54 4.74
C LEU A 189 20.44 -15.04 4.98
N LEU A 190 20.83 -15.18 6.23
CA LEU A 190 22.21 -15.47 6.63
C LEU A 190 22.51 -16.97 6.72
N GLY A 191 21.48 -17.80 6.80
CA GLY A 191 21.61 -19.21 7.17
C GLY A 191 21.96 -19.37 8.65
N ASP A 192 21.65 -20.50 9.23
CA ASP A 192 22.12 -20.90 10.58
C ASP A 192 23.61 -21.20 10.55
#